data_9dc7ec8db1f20077769fe80524554013
#
_entry.id   9dc7ec8db1f20077769fe80524554013
#
_cell.length_a   1.000
_cell.length_b   1.000
_cell.length_c   1.000
_cell.angle_alpha   90.00
_cell.angle_beta   90.00
_cell.angle_gamma   90.00
#
_symmetry.space_group_name_H-M   'P 1'
#
loop_
_entity.id
_entity.type
_entity.pdbx_description
1 polymer ?
#
loop_
_entity_poly.entity_id
_entity_poly.type
_entity_poly.pdbx_seq_one_letter_code
_entity_poly.pdbx_strand_id
1 'polypeptide(L)'
;SNKYEDEAKVKQKGKNGKKTETVRKIYVDGEYLKSEVIETVVTKKPVTKIVVRGSKSRPGGYLGGYVTGKRVFSELKPPFRIELDENNRPIKYKKVIRGKATAYCTGTTCSTGVRAMPGRVAVDPRQIPYGTKMYIVSSDGRWHYGYCTASDTGGFIYNSNTVVDLYMRSYTDCVN
;
A
#
# COMPACT_ATOMS: atom_id res chain seq x y z
N SER A 1 8.97 -22.80 6.44
CA SER A 1 10.04 -21.87 6.85
C SER A 1 9.49 -20.92 7.92
N ASN A 2 10.22 -20.72 9.04
CA ASN A 2 9.84 -19.75 10.07
C ASN A 2 10.19 -18.29 9.70
N LYS A 3 10.63 -18.04 8.46
CA LYS A 3 11.05 -16.75 7.97
C LYS A 3 9.93 -16.04 7.21
N TYR A 4 9.93 -14.71 7.24
CA TYR A 4 8.99 -13.88 6.50
C TYR A 4 9.35 -13.78 5.03
N GLU A 5 8.36 -13.52 4.15
CA GLU A 5 8.52 -13.44 2.68
C GLU A 5 9.55 -12.39 2.23
N ASP A 6 9.72 -11.32 3.00
CA ASP A 6 10.70 -10.27 2.76
C ASP A 6 12.13 -10.67 3.21
N GLU A 7 12.27 -11.76 3.95
CA GLU A 7 13.58 -12.31 4.32
C GLU A 7 14.11 -13.22 3.21
N ALA A 8 14.81 -12.61 2.25
CA ALA A 8 15.43 -13.33 1.15
C ALA A 8 16.91 -13.62 1.44
N LYS A 9 17.31 -14.88 1.29
CA LYS A 9 18.71 -15.29 1.34
C LYS A 9 19.13 -15.85 -0.02
N VAL A 10 20.20 -15.32 -0.58
CA VAL A 10 20.79 -15.88 -1.80
C VAL A 10 21.51 -17.19 -1.42
N LYS A 11 20.95 -18.32 -1.84
CA LYS A 11 21.54 -19.65 -1.64
C LYS A 11 22.66 -19.90 -2.66
N GLN A 12 22.48 -19.40 -3.88
CA GLN A 12 23.43 -19.53 -4.97
C GLN A 12 23.48 -18.23 -5.78
N LYS A 13 24.68 -17.69 -5.97
CA LYS A 13 24.88 -16.54 -6.86
C LYS A 13 24.82 -17.01 -8.32
N GLY A 14 24.03 -16.33 -9.14
CA GLY A 14 24.02 -16.55 -10.57
C GLY A 14 25.32 -16.11 -11.23
N LYS A 15 25.70 -16.77 -12.31
CA LYS A 15 26.82 -16.37 -13.18
C LYS A 15 26.35 -16.43 -14.63
N ASN A 16 26.68 -15.41 -15.40
CA ASN A 16 26.37 -15.41 -16.83
C ASN A 16 27.19 -16.47 -17.55
N GLY A 17 26.54 -17.18 -18.46
CA GLY A 17 27.22 -18.02 -19.43
C GLY A 17 27.94 -17.18 -20.48
N LYS A 18 28.77 -17.86 -21.29
CA LYS A 18 29.42 -17.30 -22.49
C LYS A 18 29.15 -18.24 -23.64
N LYS A 19 28.85 -17.70 -24.81
CA LYS A 19 28.78 -18.40 -26.08
C LYS A 19 29.63 -17.67 -27.10
N THR A 20 30.22 -18.40 -28.01
CA THR A 20 30.90 -17.89 -29.19
C THR A 20 30.04 -18.25 -30.40
N GLU A 21 29.77 -17.31 -31.24
CA GLU A 21 29.06 -17.51 -32.51
C GLU A 21 29.98 -17.20 -33.68
N THR A 22 30.12 -18.16 -34.61
CA THR A 22 30.77 -17.92 -35.89
C THR A 22 29.72 -17.44 -36.88
N VAL A 23 29.96 -16.27 -37.45
CA VAL A 23 28.98 -15.60 -38.32
C VAL A 23 29.57 -15.49 -39.72
N ARG A 24 28.85 -16.00 -40.73
CA ARG A 24 29.11 -15.77 -42.14
C ARG A 24 28.47 -14.47 -42.57
N LYS A 25 29.27 -13.55 -43.13
CA LYS A 25 28.76 -12.33 -43.78
C LYS A 25 28.69 -12.57 -45.28
N ILE A 26 27.57 -12.26 -45.90
CA ILE A 26 27.31 -12.43 -47.31
C ILE A 26 27.29 -11.05 -47.95
N TYR A 27 28.06 -10.89 -49.02
CA TYR A 27 28.17 -9.66 -49.84
C TYR A 27 27.76 -10.02 -51.27
N VAL A 28 27.11 -9.09 -51.95
CA VAL A 28 26.80 -9.14 -53.37
C VAL A 28 27.29 -7.84 -53.99
N ASP A 29 28.09 -7.96 -55.03
CA ASP A 29 28.73 -6.84 -55.75
C ASP A 29 29.46 -5.86 -54.82
N GLY A 30 30.02 -6.39 -53.72
CA GLY A 30 30.75 -5.61 -52.71
C GLY A 30 29.86 -4.99 -51.61
N GLU A 31 28.56 -5.05 -51.75
CA GLU A 31 27.62 -4.59 -50.75
C GLU A 31 27.22 -5.68 -49.76
N TYR A 32 27.11 -5.33 -48.47
CA TYR A 32 26.69 -6.25 -47.43
C TYR A 32 25.19 -6.59 -47.58
N LEU A 33 24.89 -7.86 -47.72
CA LEU A 33 23.51 -8.35 -47.86
C LEU A 33 22.92 -8.83 -46.52
N LYS A 34 23.61 -9.77 -45.85
CA LYS A 34 23.12 -10.38 -44.58
C LYS A 34 24.23 -11.10 -43.84
N SER A 35 23.91 -11.45 -42.58
CA SER A 35 24.76 -12.34 -41.75
C SER A 35 23.98 -13.57 -41.35
N GLU A 36 24.67 -14.70 -41.33
CA GLU A 36 24.11 -16.00 -40.88
C GLU A 36 25.02 -16.57 -39.81
N VAL A 37 24.44 -17.01 -38.68
CA VAL A 37 25.16 -17.75 -37.65
C VAL A 37 25.32 -19.17 -38.13
N ILE A 38 26.55 -19.60 -38.35
CA ILE A 38 26.89 -20.95 -38.86
C ILE A 38 27.25 -21.91 -37.76
N GLU A 39 27.69 -21.40 -36.63
CA GLU A 39 28.04 -22.21 -35.47
C GLU A 39 27.86 -21.43 -34.16
N THR A 40 27.37 -22.11 -33.13
CA THR A 40 27.28 -21.59 -31.78
C THR A 40 27.92 -22.54 -30.81
N VAL A 41 28.98 -22.11 -30.12
CA VAL A 41 29.65 -22.90 -29.09
C VAL A 41 29.45 -22.27 -27.74
N VAL A 42 28.82 -22.97 -26.79
CA VAL A 42 28.71 -22.55 -25.40
C VAL A 42 30.00 -22.79 -24.68
N THR A 43 30.82 -21.75 -24.50
CA THR A 43 32.12 -21.81 -23.84
C THR A 43 32.03 -21.82 -22.33
N LYS A 44 30.92 -21.33 -21.77
CA LYS A 44 30.62 -21.36 -20.34
C LYS A 44 29.14 -21.45 -20.10
N LYS A 45 28.69 -22.48 -19.38
CA LYS A 45 27.28 -22.64 -19.00
C LYS A 45 26.88 -21.56 -17.95
N PRO A 46 25.68 -20.97 -18.03
CA PRO A 46 25.18 -20.08 -17.01
C PRO A 46 24.90 -20.84 -15.70
N VAL A 47 25.05 -20.14 -14.59
CA VAL A 47 24.66 -20.65 -13.27
C VAL A 47 23.43 -19.86 -12.80
N THR A 48 22.35 -20.58 -12.53
CA THR A 48 21.09 -19.97 -12.07
C THR A 48 21.28 -19.38 -10.66
N LYS A 49 20.81 -18.14 -10.47
CA LYS A 49 20.71 -17.55 -9.13
C LYS A 49 19.55 -18.22 -8.38
N ILE A 50 19.83 -18.75 -7.19
CA ILE A 50 18.81 -19.31 -6.30
C ILE A 50 18.63 -18.39 -5.11
N VAL A 51 17.41 -17.89 -4.94
CA VAL A 51 17.01 -17.07 -3.80
C VAL A 51 15.96 -17.85 -3.01
N VAL A 52 16.22 -18.10 -1.75
CA VAL A 52 15.28 -18.70 -0.82
C VAL A 52 14.58 -17.57 -0.08
N ARG A 53 13.26 -17.52 -0.17
CA ARG A 53 12.41 -16.59 0.58
C ARG A 53 11.66 -17.31 1.69
N GLY A 54 11.32 -16.59 2.75
CA GLY A 54 10.42 -17.10 3.75
C GLY A 54 9.02 -17.33 3.17
N SER A 55 8.22 -18.13 3.85
CA SER A 55 6.83 -18.42 3.47
C SER A 55 5.81 -17.78 4.41
N LYS A 56 6.25 -17.06 5.43
CA LYS A 56 5.35 -16.35 6.34
C LYS A 56 5.15 -14.92 5.87
N SER A 57 3.92 -14.53 5.66
CA SER A 57 3.58 -13.12 5.54
C SER A 57 3.81 -12.44 6.89
N ARG A 58 4.47 -11.27 6.90
CA ARG A 58 4.50 -10.46 8.12
C ARG A 58 3.06 -10.07 8.45
N PRO A 59 2.70 -10.00 9.74
CA PRO A 59 1.48 -9.30 10.11
C PRO A 59 1.49 -7.95 9.40
N GLY A 60 0.42 -7.66 8.65
CA GLY A 60 0.32 -6.41 7.91
C GLY A 60 0.65 -5.24 8.82
N GLY A 61 1.44 -4.30 8.36
CA GLY A 61 1.81 -3.13 9.17
C GLY A 61 1.49 -1.85 8.42
N TYR A 62 0.90 -0.88 9.09
CA TYR A 62 0.52 0.40 8.53
C TYR A 62 1.41 1.53 9.08
N LEU A 63 2.07 2.24 8.18
CA LEU A 63 2.82 3.47 8.46
C LEU A 63 2.29 4.67 7.66
N GLY A 64 1.16 4.49 6.97
CA GLY A 64 0.56 5.47 6.07
C GLY A 64 0.73 5.11 4.58
N GLY A 65 -0.22 5.52 3.74
CA GLY A 65 -0.17 5.39 2.29
C GLY A 65 -0.89 4.16 1.73
N TYR A 66 -0.32 2.98 1.85
CA TYR A 66 -0.90 1.75 1.30
C TYR A 66 -0.96 0.62 2.32
N VAL A 67 -2.00 -0.18 2.24
CA VAL A 67 -2.19 -1.38 3.03
C VAL A 67 -2.40 -2.54 2.08
N THR A 68 -1.47 -3.48 2.07
CA THR A 68 -1.54 -4.70 1.22
C THR A 68 -1.96 -4.40 -0.22
N GLY A 69 -1.33 -3.38 -0.85
CA GLY A 69 -1.63 -2.96 -2.22
C GLY A 69 -2.90 -2.13 -2.40
N LYS A 70 -3.60 -1.77 -1.31
CA LYS A 70 -4.81 -0.95 -1.35
C LYS A 70 -4.50 0.50 -0.97
N ARG A 71 -5.17 1.44 -1.65
CA ARG A 71 -5.09 2.86 -1.32
C ARG A 71 -5.66 3.12 0.07
N VAL A 72 -4.96 3.96 0.82
CA VAL A 72 -5.42 4.54 2.07
C VAL A 72 -5.70 6.02 1.83
N PHE A 73 -6.86 6.49 2.25
CA PHE A 73 -7.28 7.88 2.00
C PHE A 73 -6.63 8.87 2.97
N SER A 74 -6.42 8.48 4.21
CA SER A 74 -5.78 9.35 5.20
C SER A 74 -4.34 9.70 4.82
N GLU A 75 -4.00 10.96 4.98
CA GLU A 75 -2.65 11.51 4.80
C GLU A 75 -1.88 11.60 6.12
N LEU A 76 -2.55 11.36 7.24
CA LEU A 76 -1.87 11.31 8.54
C LEU A 76 -1.06 10.04 8.68
N LYS A 77 0.18 10.19 9.13
CA LYS A 77 1.04 9.06 9.46
C LYS A 77 0.93 8.76 10.96
N PRO A 78 0.71 7.50 11.35
CA PRO A 78 0.76 7.14 12.76
C PRO A 78 2.19 7.33 13.31
N PRO A 79 2.34 7.70 14.57
CA PRO A 79 3.66 7.87 15.20
C PRO A 79 4.37 6.53 15.47
N PHE A 80 3.68 5.42 15.24
CA PHE A 80 4.21 4.07 15.39
C PHE A 80 3.59 3.16 14.32
N ARG A 81 4.21 2.01 14.09
CA ARG A 81 3.66 1.00 13.19
C ARG A 81 2.39 0.37 13.79
N ILE A 82 1.31 0.40 13.03
CA ILE A 82 0.07 -0.30 13.37
C ILE A 82 0.16 -1.70 12.77
N GLU A 83 0.13 -2.73 13.62
CA GLU A 83 0.08 -4.12 13.17
C GLU A 83 -1.36 -4.46 12.75
N LEU A 84 -1.50 -5.08 11.58
CA LEU A 84 -2.79 -5.43 10.97
C LEU A 84 -2.88 -6.95 10.78
N ASP A 85 -4.10 -7.49 10.91
CA ASP A 85 -4.43 -8.88 10.59
C ASP A 85 -4.51 -9.12 9.06
N GLU A 86 -4.87 -10.33 8.68
CA GLU A 86 -5.06 -10.74 7.28
C GLU A 86 -6.17 -9.95 6.55
N ASN A 87 -7.12 -9.40 7.30
CA ASN A 87 -8.21 -8.55 6.81
C ASN A 87 -7.87 -7.06 6.89
N ASN A 88 -6.60 -6.72 7.12
CA ASN A 88 -6.10 -5.35 7.26
C ASN A 88 -6.74 -4.55 8.40
N ARG A 89 -7.11 -5.20 9.50
CA ARG A 89 -7.64 -4.59 10.72
C ARG A 89 -6.55 -4.53 11.78
N PRO A 90 -6.48 -3.47 12.59
CA PRO A 90 -5.55 -3.41 13.71
C PRO A 90 -5.74 -4.59 14.67
N ILE A 91 -4.66 -5.28 15.01
CA ILE A 91 -4.69 -6.38 15.98
C ILE A 91 -4.60 -5.89 17.43
N LYS A 92 -4.13 -4.65 17.64
CA LYS A 92 -4.06 -4.01 18.96
C LYS A 92 -4.89 -2.74 18.95
N TYR A 93 -5.92 -2.69 19.77
CA TYR A 93 -6.80 -1.53 19.92
C TYR A 93 -7.43 -1.51 21.33
N LYS A 94 -7.84 -0.32 21.77
CA LYS A 94 -8.53 -0.17 23.06
C LYS A 94 -10.04 -0.42 22.94
N LYS A 95 -10.65 -0.01 21.83
CA LYS A 95 -12.09 -0.09 21.61
C LYS A 95 -12.38 -0.20 20.12
N VAL A 96 -13.42 -0.94 19.78
CA VAL A 96 -14.01 -0.95 18.42
C VAL A 96 -15.37 -0.28 18.49
N ILE A 97 -15.62 0.63 17.54
CA ILE A 97 -16.92 1.23 17.31
C ILE A 97 -17.34 0.83 15.89
N ARG A 98 -18.55 0.34 15.75
CA ARG A 98 -19.15 -0.01 14.45
C ARG A 98 -20.29 0.91 14.18
N GLY A 99 -20.40 1.42 12.95
CA GLY A 99 -21.46 2.30 12.55
C GLY A 99 -21.29 2.83 11.15
N LYS A 100 -22.19 3.73 10.77
CA LYS A 100 -22.18 4.38 9.46
C LYS A 100 -21.08 5.44 9.43
N ALA A 101 -20.34 5.50 8.33
CA ALA A 101 -19.45 6.60 7.98
C ALA A 101 -20.04 7.35 6.78
N THR A 102 -19.88 8.67 6.78
CA THR A 102 -20.12 9.55 5.64
C THR A 102 -18.83 10.25 5.24
N ALA A 103 -18.83 11.00 4.16
CA ALA A 103 -17.64 11.70 3.69
C ALA A 103 -17.98 13.11 3.20
N TYR A 104 -17.03 14.04 3.40
CA TYR A 104 -17.12 15.43 2.94
C TYR A 104 -15.74 15.92 2.46
N CYS A 105 -15.74 16.97 1.61
CA CYS A 105 -14.53 17.55 1.05
C CYS A 105 -14.52 19.08 1.07
N THR A 106 -15.33 19.69 1.93
CA THR A 106 -15.48 21.15 2.05
C THR A 106 -14.88 21.65 3.36
N GLY A 107 -14.55 22.94 3.40
CA GLY A 107 -13.96 23.57 4.56
C GLY A 107 -12.43 23.48 4.58
N THR A 108 -11.81 24.45 5.25
CA THR A 108 -10.33 24.56 5.35
C THR A 108 -9.83 24.36 6.77
N THR A 109 -10.73 24.45 7.75
CA THR A 109 -10.38 24.41 9.18
C THR A 109 -11.40 23.55 9.93
N CYS A 110 -10.91 22.64 10.75
CA CYS A 110 -11.70 21.82 11.65
C CYS A 110 -12.17 22.63 12.88
N SER A 111 -13.21 22.16 13.57
CA SER A 111 -13.73 22.77 14.80
C SER A 111 -12.67 22.94 15.91
N THR A 112 -11.62 22.12 15.89
CA THR A 112 -10.48 22.24 16.80
C THR A 112 -9.43 23.28 16.38
N GLY A 113 -9.68 24.05 15.32
CA GLY A 113 -8.77 25.07 14.79
C GLY A 113 -7.62 24.55 13.91
N VAL A 114 -7.48 23.24 13.74
CA VAL A 114 -6.45 22.67 12.85
C VAL A 114 -6.92 22.67 11.40
N ARG A 115 -5.99 22.68 10.46
CA ARG A 115 -6.29 22.60 9.03
C ARG A 115 -7.05 21.31 8.71
N ALA A 116 -8.13 21.41 7.94
CA ALA A 116 -8.85 20.27 7.41
C ALA A 116 -8.02 19.55 6.33
N MET A 117 -7.89 18.23 6.46
CA MET A 117 -7.15 17.38 5.52
C MET A 117 -7.55 15.91 5.72
N PRO A 118 -7.35 15.03 4.72
CA PRO A 118 -7.57 13.60 4.90
C PRO A 118 -6.78 13.05 6.09
N GLY A 119 -7.50 12.36 6.99
CA GLY A 119 -6.98 11.90 8.28
C GLY A 119 -7.48 12.73 9.47
N ARG A 120 -8.14 13.88 9.23
CA ARG A 120 -8.87 14.63 10.25
C ARG A 120 -10.36 14.45 10.01
N VAL A 121 -11.02 13.85 10.97
CA VAL A 121 -12.41 13.41 10.80
C VAL A 121 -13.33 14.13 11.76
N ALA A 122 -14.57 14.30 11.34
CA ALA A 122 -15.62 14.86 12.18
C ALA A 122 -16.34 13.75 12.95
N VAL A 123 -16.62 14.00 14.21
CA VAL A 123 -17.24 13.07 15.15
C VAL A 123 -18.23 13.82 16.07
N ASP A 124 -19.05 13.09 16.79
CA ASP A 124 -19.71 13.61 18.00
C ASP A 124 -18.70 13.61 19.15
N PRO A 125 -18.22 14.78 19.62
CA PRO A 125 -17.20 14.85 20.66
C PRO A 125 -17.68 14.35 22.04
N ARG A 126 -18.99 14.17 22.22
CA ARG A 126 -19.58 13.55 23.41
C ARG A 126 -19.36 12.04 23.43
N GLN A 127 -19.24 11.41 22.25
CA GLN A 127 -19.01 9.97 22.09
C GLN A 127 -17.55 9.64 21.80
N ILE A 128 -16.90 10.45 20.98
CA ILE A 128 -15.50 10.30 20.57
C ILE A 128 -14.79 11.64 20.81
N PRO A 129 -14.13 11.82 21.96
CA PRO A 129 -13.47 13.08 22.29
C PRO A 129 -12.47 13.54 21.24
N TYR A 130 -12.34 14.85 21.02
CA TYR A 130 -11.32 15.42 20.16
C TYR A 130 -9.92 14.94 20.55
N GLY A 131 -9.05 14.77 19.56
CA GLY A 131 -7.71 14.20 19.76
C GLY A 131 -7.68 12.67 19.79
N THR A 132 -8.83 11.99 19.83
CA THR A 132 -8.88 10.53 19.77
C THR A 132 -8.25 10.04 18.49
N LYS A 133 -7.29 9.13 18.62
CA LYS A 133 -6.60 8.48 17.50
C LYS A 133 -7.33 7.21 17.12
N MET A 134 -7.61 7.06 15.84
CA MET A 134 -8.42 5.96 15.32
C MET A 134 -7.76 5.37 14.08
N TYR A 135 -8.17 4.15 13.76
CA TYR A 135 -7.95 3.53 12.46
C TYR A 135 -9.30 3.11 11.90
N ILE A 136 -9.64 3.61 10.71
CA ILE A 136 -10.95 3.38 10.12
C ILE A 136 -10.80 2.47 8.90
N VAL A 137 -11.59 1.42 8.88
CA VAL A 137 -11.66 0.42 7.82
C VAL A 137 -13.09 -0.07 7.67
N SER A 138 -13.52 -0.40 6.45
CA SER A 138 -14.82 -1.02 6.23
C SER A 138 -14.94 -2.38 6.93
N SER A 139 -16.18 -2.78 7.24
CA SER A 139 -16.42 -4.04 7.96
C SER A 139 -15.90 -5.28 7.23
N ASP A 140 -15.82 -5.22 5.90
CA ASP A 140 -15.31 -6.29 5.04
C ASP A 140 -13.79 -6.19 4.75
N GLY A 141 -13.12 -5.18 5.31
CA GLY A 141 -11.68 -4.97 5.13
C GLY A 141 -11.26 -4.57 3.70
N ARG A 142 -12.21 -4.19 2.83
CA ARG A 142 -11.90 -3.84 1.44
C ARG A 142 -11.59 -2.37 1.22
N TRP A 143 -12.16 -1.48 2.05
CA TRP A 143 -11.96 -0.05 1.96
C TRP A 143 -11.28 0.48 3.22
N HIS A 144 -10.24 1.30 3.05
CA HIS A 144 -9.42 1.80 4.14
C HIS A 144 -9.33 3.31 4.11
N TYR A 145 -9.85 3.95 5.14
CA TYR A 145 -9.51 5.34 5.40
C TYR A 145 -8.11 5.43 6.02
N GLY A 146 -7.83 4.57 6.98
CA GLY A 146 -6.54 4.49 7.65
C GLY A 146 -6.49 5.24 8.98
N TYR A 147 -5.27 5.61 9.40
CA TYR A 147 -5.03 6.31 10.67
C TYR A 147 -5.56 7.73 10.61
N CYS A 148 -6.32 8.12 11.62
CA CYS A 148 -6.95 9.43 11.68
C CYS A 148 -7.10 9.95 13.12
N THR A 149 -7.47 11.23 13.24
CA THR A 149 -7.69 11.90 14.52
C THR A 149 -9.05 12.60 14.50
N ALA A 150 -9.83 12.43 15.54
CA ALA A 150 -11.03 13.21 15.78
C ALA A 150 -10.66 14.69 15.95
N SER A 151 -11.00 15.52 14.97
CA SER A 151 -10.56 16.91 14.92
C SER A 151 -11.70 17.89 14.59
N ASP A 152 -12.83 17.37 14.17
CA ASP A 152 -13.95 18.15 13.67
C ASP A 152 -15.28 17.64 14.19
N THR A 153 -16.35 18.38 13.95
CA THR A 153 -17.75 18.02 14.19
C THR A 153 -18.62 18.66 13.13
N GLY A 154 -19.89 18.23 13.04
CA GLY A 154 -20.83 18.77 12.09
C GLY A 154 -22.28 18.47 12.46
N GLY A 155 -23.22 19.00 11.67
CA GLY A 155 -24.66 18.88 11.92
C GLY A 155 -25.19 17.43 11.93
N PHE A 156 -24.44 16.47 11.36
CA PHE A 156 -24.83 15.05 11.33
C PHE A 156 -25.03 14.46 12.74
N ILE A 157 -24.38 15.01 13.76
CA ILE A 157 -24.50 14.54 15.14
C ILE A 157 -25.89 14.67 15.74
N TYR A 158 -26.75 15.49 15.14
CA TYR A 158 -28.11 15.75 15.63
C TYR A 158 -29.19 14.90 14.95
N ASN A 159 -28.97 14.53 13.69
CA ASN A 159 -30.02 13.98 12.84
C ASN A 159 -29.65 12.70 12.09
N SER A 160 -28.55 12.05 12.45
CA SER A 160 -28.13 10.83 11.77
C SER A 160 -27.52 9.82 12.73
N ASN A 161 -27.52 8.56 12.32
CA ASN A 161 -26.79 7.48 12.99
C ASN A 161 -25.33 7.36 12.48
N THR A 162 -24.82 8.41 11.86
CA THR A 162 -23.43 8.49 11.42
C THR A 162 -22.50 8.61 12.63
N VAL A 163 -21.51 7.72 12.72
CA VAL A 163 -20.52 7.72 13.80
C VAL A 163 -19.34 8.65 13.48
N VAL A 164 -19.00 8.74 12.20
CA VAL A 164 -17.87 9.54 11.74
C VAL A 164 -18.14 10.08 10.34
N ASP A 165 -17.70 11.31 10.10
CA ASP A 165 -17.73 11.95 8.79
C ASP A 165 -16.28 12.20 8.35
N LEU A 166 -15.91 11.62 7.21
CA LEU A 166 -14.54 11.48 6.74
C LEU A 166 -14.17 12.63 5.83
N TYR A 167 -13.17 13.42 6.20
CA TYR A 167 -12.65 14.43 5.29
C TYR A 167 -11.91 13.78 4.12
N MET A 168 -12.31 14.11 2.90
CA MET A 168 -11.71 13.64 1.66
C MET A 168 -11.07 14.80 0.88
N ARG A 169 -10.15 14.48 -0.03
CA ARG A 169 -9.50 15.50 -0.86
C ARG A 169 -10.39 16.06 -1.95
N SER A 170 -11.28 15.24 -2.46
CA SER A 170 -12.16 15.60 -3.59
C SER A 170 -13.55 15.00 -3.44
N TYR A 171 -14.50 15.57 -4.17
CA TYR A 171 -15.87 15.02 -4.26
C TYR A 171 -15.87 13.59 -4.82
N THR A 172 -15.01 13.30 -5.81
CA THR A 172 -14.86 11.95 -6.35
C THR A 172 -14.45 10.94 -5.28
N ASP A 173 -13.55 11.34 -4.36
CA ASP A 173 -13.15 10.47 -3.24
C ASP A 173 -14.28 10.28 -2.20
N CYS A 174 -15.25 11.19 -2.12
CA CYS A 174 -16.41 11.07 -1.22
C CYS A 174 -17.44 10.05 -1.70
N VAL A 175 -17.56 9.83 -3.00
CA VAL A 175 -18.64 9.03 -3.62
C VAL A 175 -18.19 7.65 -4.10
N ASN A 176 -16.89 7.36 -4.05
CA ASN A 176 -16.27 6.07 -4.34
C ASN A 176 -15.95 5.32 -3.04
#